data_2c0c808ba30e2dccfba83f16a58d6a47
#
_entry.id   2c0c808ba30e2dccfba83f16a58d6a47
#
_cell.length_a   1.000
_cell.length_b   1.000
_cell.length_c   1.000
_cell.angle_alpha   90.00
_cell.angle_beta   90.00
_cell.angle_gamma   90.00
#
_symmetry.space_group_name_H-M   'P 1'
#
loop_
_entity.id
_entity.type
_entity.pdbx_description
1 polymer ?
#
loop_
_entity_poly.entity_id
_entity_poly.type
_entity_poly.pdbx_seq_one_letter_code
_entity_poly.pdbx_strand_id
1 'polypeptide(L)'
;MKFLFIVQGEGRGHLTQAITLEEMLLRNGHEVVEVLVGESSSRILPGFFNRNIQAPVKRFISPNFLPAADNKRANLKKSFTYNLLRIPEYFRSMCYINQRIKDTGAEVVINFYELLTGLTYALFRPSVPYVCVGHQYLFLHQNFEFPDKNSFELRMLRFFTKMTAVRSSKKLALSFNDMEPDRGQQVVVVPPLIRQEVTAIQPEEGNYIHGYMVNSGFADSVEEFHTIYPEVPLRFFWDKADAEEVTRIDETLSFYQIDDVKFLNGMAGCRAYATTAGFESICEAMYLGKPVLMVPAHIEQDCNAHDAMRAGAGIISDSFDLKPLLRFAGTYSPNRTFVRWVRSGERRIILELEKLAASQSAITSIPTFTNYLPI
;
A
#
# COMPACT_ATOMS: atom_id res chain seq x y z
N MET A 1 -11.23 20.03 -8.17
CA MET A 1 -10.35 19.34 -9.16
C MET A 1 -10.90 17.97 -9.47
N LYS A 2 -10.61 17.46 -10.66
CA LYS A 2 -10.99 16.11 -11.14
C LYS A 2 -9.76 15.21 -11.18
N PHE A 3 -9.86 14.05 -10.53
CA PHE A 3 -8.78 13.08 -10.44
C PHE A 3 -9.14 11.77 -11.15
N LEU A 4 -8.16 11.18 -11.84
CA LEU A 4 -8.22 9.82 -12.35
C LEU A 4 -7.28 8.96 -11.48
N PHE A 5 -7.78 7.89 -10.89
CA PHE A 5 -6.94 6.96 -10.14
C PHE A 5 -6.51 5.78 -11.01
N ILE A 6 -5.25 5.36 -10.87
CA ILE A 6 -4.73 4.15 -11.48
C ILE A 6 -4.06 3.34 -10.36
N VAL A 7 -4.60 2.14 -10.10
CA VAL A 7 -4.31 1.38 -8.88
C VAL A 7 -3.78 0.00 -9.24
N GLN A 8 -2.68 -0.40 -8.62
CA GLN A 8 -2.18 -1.77 -8.69
C GLN A 8 -3.10 -2.69 -7.87
N GLY A 9 -3.77 -3.63 -8.52
CA GLY A 9 -4.85 -4.44 -7.94
C GLY A 9 -4.42 -5.75 -7.28
N GLU A 10 -3.14 -6.13 -7.35
CA GLU A 10 -2.66 -7.40 -6.80
C GLU A 10 -2.54 -7.40 -5.27
N GLY A 11 -2.37 -6.23 -4.65
CA GLY A 11 -2.30 -6.04 -3.21
C GLY A 11 -3.52 -5.32 -2.63
N ARG A 12 -3.95 -5.71 -1.42
CA ARG A 12 -5.05 -5.02 -0.71
C ARG A 12 -4.67 -3.60 -0.29
N GLY A 13 -3.41 -3.36 0.03
CA GLY A 13 -2.93 -2.07 0.54
C GLY A 13 -3.20 -0.91 -0.40
N HIS A 14 -2.82 -1.01 -1.68
CA HIS A 14 -3.06 0.04 -2.66
C HIS A 14 -4.54 0.32 -2.91
N LEU A 15 -5.38 -0.72 -2.85
CA LEU A 15 -6.84 -0.57 -2.92
C LEU A 15 -7.37 0.21 -1.72
N THR A 16 -6.90 -0.09 -0.51
CA THR A 16 -7.25 0.64 0.72
C THR A 16 -6.77 2.11 0.65
N GLN A 17 -5.54 2.34 0.16
CA GLN A 17 -5.03 3.71 -0.06
C GLN A 17 -5.91 4.50 -1.02
N ALA A 18 -6.38 3.87 -2.11
CA ALA A 18 -7.24 4.53 -3.09
C ALA A 18 -8.59 4.93 -2.50
N ILE A 19 -9.25 4.05 -1.74
CA ILE A 19 -10.50 4.35 -1.02
C ILE A 19 -10.29 5.53 -0.07
N THR A 20 -9.26 5.45 0.79
CA THR A 20 -8.99 6.49 1.78
C THR A 20 -8.70 7.85 1.14
N LEU A 21 -7.94 7.87 0.04
CA LEU A 21 -7.65 9.12 -0.65
C LEU A 21 -8.88 9.67 -1.40
N GLU A 22 -9.73 8.81 -2.00
CA GLU A 22 -10.99 9.25 -2.58
C GLU A 22 -11.88 9.95 -1.55
N GLU A 23 -12.05 9.34 -0.38
CA GLU A 23 -12.83 9.95 0.71
C GLU A 23 -12.27 11.30 1.16
N MET A 24 -10.94 11.42 1.28
CA MET A 24 -10.29 12.69 1.60
C MET A 24 -10.54 13.75 0.54
N LEU A 25 -10.43 13.39 -0.74
CA LEU A 25 -10.67 14.30 -1.86
C LEU A 25 -12.12 14.79 -1.91
N LEU A 26 -13.09 13.89 -1.74
CA LEU A 26 -14.51 14.22 -1.71
C LEU A 26 -14.86 15.18 -0.56
N ARG A 27 -14.33 14.95 0.66
CA ARG A 27 -14.53 15.87 1.79
C ARG A 27 -13.94 17.26 1.55
N ASN A 28 -12.95 17.38 0.68
CA ASN A 28 -12.32 18.67 0.34
C ASN A 28 -12.84 19.26 -0.98
N GLY A 29 -14.01 18.78 -1.48
CA GLY A 29 -14.68 19.35 -2.65
C GLY A 29 -14.05 18.98 -3.99
N HIS A 30 -13.27 17.92 -4.04
CA HIS A 30 -12.69 17.37 -5.26
C HIS A 30 -13.49 16.14 -5.74
N GLU A 31 -13.26 15.70 -6.97
CA GLU A 31 -13.96 14.58 -7.61
C GLU A 31 -12.96 13.54 -8.11
N VAL A 32 -13.20 12.25 -7.85
CA VAL A 32 -12.54 11.15 -8.54
C VAL A 32 -13.46 10.70 -9.67
N VAL A 33 -13.08 11.01 -10.90
CA VAL A 33 -13.95 10.77 -12.08
C VAL A 33 -13.99 9.31 -12.51
N GLU A 34 -12.92 8.55 -12.27
CA GLU A 34 -12.81 7.14 -12.60
C GLU A 34 -11.62 6.50 -11.85
N VAL A 35 -11.72 5.21 -11.58
CA VAL A 35 -10.64 4.38 -11.03
C VAL A 35 -10.33 3.26 -12.00
N LEU A 36 -9.08 3.21 -12.47
CA LEU A 36 -8.55 2.13 -13.31
C LEU A 36 -7.76 1.15 -12.42
N VAL A 37 -8.14 -0.12 -12.39
CA VAL A 37 -7.46 -1.14 -11.59
C VAL A 37 -6.70 -2.09 -12.50
N GLY A 38 -5.37 -2.14 -12.34
CA GLY A 38 -4.51 -3.09 -13.02
C GLY A 38 -4.48 -4.41 -12.27
N GLU A 39 -4.80 -5.51 -12.94
CA GLU A 39 -4.84 -6.83 -12.33
C GLU A 39 -4.42 -7.93 -13.31
N SER A 40 -4.00 -9.06 -12.77
CA SER A 40 -3.81 -10.27 -13.59
C SER A 40 -5.16 -10.86 -14.01
N SER A 41 -5.17 -11.62 -15.10
CA SER A 41 -6.39 -12.23 -15.64
C SER A 41 -7.09 -13.22 -14.70
N SER A 42 -6.40 -13.71 -13.66
CA SER A 42 -6.91 -14.65 -12.66
C SER A 42 -7.36 -13.98 -11.35
N ARG A 43 -7.11 -12.68 -11.19
CA ARG A 43 -7.43 -11.95 -9.96
C ARG A 43 -8.89 -11.52 -9.93
N ILE A 44 -9.55 -11.79 -8.82
CA ILE A 44 -10.88 -11.23 -8.50
C ILE A 44 -10.67 -10.03 -7.59
N LEU A 45 -11.20 -8.88 -8.01
CA LEU A 45 -11.14 -7.67 -7.19
C LEU A 45 -11.89 -7.89 -5.87
N PRO A 46 -11.28 -7.63 -4.72
CA PRO A 46 -11.91 -7.88 -3.43
C PRO A 46 -13.22 -7.09 -3.27
N GLY A 47 -14.27 -7.76 -2.78
CA GLY A 47 -15.60 -7.15 -2.66
C GLY A 47 -15.65 -5.88 -1.80
N PHE A 48 -14.74 -5.74 -0.82
CA PHE A 48 -14.66 -4.52 -0.01
C PHE A 48 -14.33 -3.29 -0.86
N PHE A 49 -13.50 -3.44 -1.89
CA PHE A 49 -13.14 -2.32 -2.75
C PHE A 49 -14.34 -1.75 -3.49
N ASN A 50 -15.13 -2.64 -4.14
CA ASN A 50 -16.32 -2.22 -4.88
C ASN A 50 -17.44 -1.65 -3.98
N ARG A 51 -17.45 -2.02 -2.68
CA ARG A 51 -18.43 -1.46 -1.73
C ARG A 51 -18.08 -0.06 -1.24
N ASN A 52 -16.79 0.25 -1.15
CA ASN A 52 -16.32 1.46 -0.47
C ASN A 52 -15.85 2.55 -1.47
N ILE A 53 -15.37 2.19 -2.67
CA ILE A 53 -15.04 3.16 -3.70
C ILE A 53 -16.32 3.73 -4.35
N GLN A 54 -16.41 5.04 -4.52
CA GLN A 54 -17.60 5.70 -5.08
C GLN A 54 -17.49 5.95 -6.59
N ALA A 55 -16.29 6.23 -7.08
CA ALA A 55 -16.04 6.46 -8.48
C ALA A 55 -16.20 5.18 -9.33
N PRO A 56 -16.60 5.32 -10.60
CA PRO A 56 -16.69 4.17 -11.52
C PRO A 56 -15.35 3.42 -11.65
N VAL A 57 -15.39 2.11 -11.45
CA VAL A 57 -14.20 1.24 -11.54
C VAL A 57 -14.14 0.57 -12.90
N LYS A 58 -12.98 0.65 -13.55
CA LYS A 58 -12.64 -0.11 -14.76
C LYS A 58 -11.37 -0.89 -14.57
N ARG A 59 -11.24 -2.01 -15.26
CA ARG A 59 -10.14 -2.97 -15.10
C ARG A 59 -9.31 -3.04 -16.37
N PHE A 60 -8.01 -3.31 -16.23
CA PHE A 60 -7.10 -3.59 -17.33
C PHE A 60 -6.07 -4.64 -16.92
N ILE A 61 -5.47 -5.31 -17.91
CA ILE A 61 -4.47 -6.35 -17.66
C ILE A 61 -3.13 -5.71 -17.33
N SER A 62 -2.55 -6.07 -16.18
CA SER A 62 -1.26 -5.58 -15.68
C SER A 62 -0.30 -6.74 -15.36
N PRO A 63 1.03 -6.50 -15.38
CA PRO A 63 2.03 -7.47 -14.97
C PRO A 63 1.83 -7.95 -13.54
N ASN A 64 2.08 -9.24 -13.29
CA ASN A 64 1.97 -9.85 -11.99
C ASN A 64 3.19 -10.72 -11.66
N PHE A 65 3.45 -10.91 -10.35
CA PHE A 65 4.40 -11.88 -9.82
C PHE A 65 3.69 -13.16 -9.43
N LEU A 66 4.08 -14.27 -10.04
CA LEU A 66 3.49 -15.57 -9.75
C LEU A 66 4.09 -16.19 -8.48
N PRO A 67 3.29 -16.87 -7.64
CA PRO A 67 3.78 -17.51 -6.43
C PRO A 67 4.74 -18.67 -6.74
N ALA A 68 5.67 -18.94 -5.82
CA ALA A 68 6.47 -20.15 -5.82
C ALA A 68 5.64 -21.37 -5.34
N ALA A 69 6.22 -22.57 -5.47
CA ALA A 69 5.53 -23.81 -5.10
C ALA A 69 5.19 -23.93 -3.60
N ASP A 70 5.99 -23.27 -2.73
CA ASP A 70 5.79 -23.21 -1.28
C ASP A 70 4.80 -22.12 -0.84
N ASN A 71 4.24 -21.36 -1.79
CA ASN A 71 3.37 -20.21 -1.55
C ASN A 71 3.93 -19.12 -0.59
N LYS A 72 5.23 -19.18 -0.24
CA LYS A 72 5.85 -18.19 0.66
C LYS A 72 6.51 -17.03 -0.08
N ARG A 73 7.02 -17.28 -1.30
CA ARG A 73 7.76 -16.29 -2.11
C ARG A 73 7.28 -16.28 -3.57
N ALA A 74 7.67 -15.26 -4.33
CA ALA A 74 7.42 -15.18 -5.77
C ALA A 74 8.41 -16.04 -6.57
N ASN A 75 7.93 -16.72 -7.61
CA ASN A 75 8.79 -17.43 -8.57
C ASN A 75 9.21 -16.49 -9.70
N LEU A 76 10.38 -15.89 -9.58
CA LEU A 76 10.89 -14.89 -10.53
C LEU A 76 11.03 -15.41 -11.97
N LYS A 77 11.48 -16.65 -12.17
CA LYS A 77 11.62 -17.23 -13.53
C LYS A 77 10.27 -17.45 -14.20
N LYS A 78 9.30 -18.04 -13.48
CA LYS A 78 7.91 -18.20 -13.96
C LYS A 78 7.28 -16.84 -14.25
N SER A 79 7.44 -15.88 -13.34
CA SER A 79 6.90 -14.52 -13.50
C SER A 79 7.48 -13.83 -14.73
N PHE A 80 8.78 -13.96 -14.97
CA PHE A 80 9.43 -13.36 -16.15
C PHE A 80 8.87 -13.94 -17.46
N THR A 81 8.83 -15.28 -17.60
CA THR A 81 8.31 -15.93 -18.82
C THR A 81 6.83 -15.60 -19.02
N TYR A 82 6.02 -15.63 -17.97
CA TYR A 82 4.60 -15.26 -18.01
C TYR A 82 4.38 -13.84 -18.52
N ASN A 83 5.13 -12.87 -17.96
CA ASN A 83 4.98 -11.47 -18.33
C ASN A 83 5.54 -11.17 -19.73
N LEU A 84 6.62 -11.85 -20.16
CA LEU A 84 7.19 -11.69 -21.50
C LEU A 84 6.18 -12.05 -22.61
N LEU A 85 5.46 -13.15 -22.44
CA LEU A 85 4.44 -13.60 -23.40
C LEU A 85 3.24 -12.65 -23.50
N ARG A 86 3.03 -11.79 -22.49
CA ARG A 86 1.89 -10.87 -22.41
C ARG A 86 2.20 -9.41 -22.77
N ILE A 87 3.41 -9.13 -23.25
CA ILE A 87 3.78 -7.78 -23.69
C ILE A 87 2.74 -7.13 -24.63
N PRO A 88 2.15 -7.84 -25.64
CA PRO A 88 1.12 -7.23 -26.48
C PRO A 88 -0.16 -6.83 -25.72
N GLU A 89 -0.53 -7.58 -24.67
CA GLU A 89 -1.68 -7.25 -23.80
C GLU A 89 -1.37 -5.99 -22.98
N TYR A 90 -0.15 -5.90 -22.42
CA TYR A 90 0.29 -4.72 -21.66
C TYR A 90 0.35 -3.47 -22.53
N PHE A 91 0.77 -3.59 -23.78
CA PHE A 91 0.73 -2.48 -24.73
C PHE A 91 -0.70 -1.99 -24.99
N ARG A 92 -1.66 -2.91 -25.17
CA ARG A 92 -3.10 -2.56 -25.29
C ARG A 92 -3.59 -1.85 -24.02
N SER A 93 -3.20 -2.32 -22.83
CA SER A 93 -3.51 -1.68 -21.55
C SER A 93 -2.93 -0.27 -21.46
N MET A 94 -1.69 -0.04 -21.90
CA MET A 94 -1.10 1.31 -21.95
C MET A 94 -1.84 2.23 -22.93
N CYS A 95 -2.25 1.74 -24.10
CA CYS A 95 -3.09 2.51 -25.04
C CYS A 95 -4.43 2.86 -24.39
N TYR A 96 -5.06 1.91 -23.70
CA TYR A 96 -6.29 2.12 -22.96
C TYR A 96 -6.15 3.18 -21.86
N ILE A 97 -5.13 3.07 -21.01
CA ILE A 97 -4.82 4.06 -19.97
C ILE A 97 -4.66 5.46 -20.60
N ASN A 98 -3.85 5.57 -21.67
CA ASN A 98 -3.64 6.84 -22.35
C ASN A 98 -4.95 7.43 -22.93
N GLN A 99 -5.84 6.58 -23.46
CA GLN A 99 -7.14 7.01 -23.93
C GLN A 99 -8.02 7.49 -22.77
N ARG A 100 -8.07 6.74 -21.64
CA ARG A 100 -8.85 7.16 -20.46
C ARG A 100 -8.38 8.49 -19.88
N ILE A 101 -7.05 8.73 -19.81
CA ILE A 101 -6.50 10.02 -19.38
C ILE A 101 -7.06 11.18 -20.21
N LYS A 102 -7.24 10.99 -21.52
CA LYS A 102 -7.79 12.01 -22.42
C LYS A 102 -9.30 12.19 -22.28
N ASP A 103 -10.04 11.06 -22.13
CA ASP A 103 -11.50 11.05 -22.21
C ASP A 103 -12.18 11.49 -20.91
N THR A 104 -11.54 11.28 -19.76
CA THR A 104 -12.14 11.54 -18.44
C THR A 104 -12.17 13.02 -18.07
N GLY A 105 -11.37 13.85 -18.74
CA GLY A 105 -11.22 15.25 -18.37
C GLY A 105 -10.57 15.43 -16.99
N ALA A 106 -9.82 14.42 -16.51
CA ALA A 106 -9.07 14.52 -15.26
C ALA A 106 -7.98 15.59 -15.37
N GLU A 107 -7.82 16.37 -14.32
CA GLU A 107 -6.78 17.40 -14.20
C GLU A 107 -5.47 16.84 -13.64
N VAL A 108 -5.57 15.76 -12.83
CA VAL A 108 -4.43 15.05 -12.25
C VAL A 108 -4.70 13.55 -12.25
N VAL A 109 -3.69 12.75 -12.57
CA VAL A 109 -3.71 11.30 -12.41
C VAL A 109 -3.01 10.93 -11.10
N ILE A 110 -3.62 10.09 -10.29
CA ILE A 110 -2.98 9.50 -9.10
C ILE A 110 -2.61 8.04 -9.40
N ASN A 111 -1.34 7.73 -9.24
CA ASN A 111 -0.81 6.38 -9.45
C ASN A 111 -0.49 5.71 -8.12
N PHE A 112 -1.25 4.66 -7.77
CA PHE A 112 -0.98 3.80 -6.62
C PHE A 112 -0.13 2.59 -7.06
N TYR A 113 1.13 2.87 -7.32
CA TYR A 113 2.19 1.89 -7.61
C TYR A 113 1.99 1.02 -8.87
N GLU A 114 1.11 1.44 -9.80
CA GLU A 114 0.85 0.70 -11.04
C GLU A 114 1.95 0.97 -12.10
N LEU A 115 2.61 -0.11 -12.54
CA LEU A 115 3.75 -0.05 -13.46
C LEU A 115 3.37 0.53 -14.82
N LEU A 116 2.23 0.11 -15.38
CA LEU A 116 1.82 0.52 -16.72
C LEU A 116 1.51 2.01 -16.80
N THR A 117 1.21 2.67 -15.67
CA THR A 117 1.11 4.13 -15.61
C THR A 117 2.44 4.79 -15.96
N GLY A 118 3.52 4.43 -15.28
CA GLY A 118 4.85 4.98 -15.58
C GLY A 118 5.28 4.72 -17.02
N LEU A 119 5.03 3.50 -17.53
CA LEU A 119 5.34 3.14 -18.91
C LEU A 119 4.46 3.90 -19.92
N THR A 120 3.19 4.16 -19.62
CA THR A 120 2.28 4.97 -20.44
C THR A 120 2.82 6.41 -20.56
N TYR A 121 3.24 7.01 -19.45
CA TYR A 121 3.83 8.36 -19.47
C TYR A 121 5.20 8.40 -20.14
N ALA A 122 6.01 7.34 -20.07
CA ALA A 122 7.26 7.23 -20.79
C ALA A 122 7.03 7.23 -22.32
N LEU A 123 6.02 6.48 -22.79
CA LEU A 123 5.77 6.23 -24.20
C LEU A 123 4.90 7.32 -24.85
N PHE A 124 3.75 7.63 -24.29
CA PHE A 124 2.72 8.49 -24.90
C PHE A 124 2.79 9.95 -24.44
N ARG A 125 3.46 10.22 -23.30
CA ARG A 125 3.65 11.57 -22.75
C ARG A 125 2.34 12.37 -22.60
N PRO A 126 1.34 11.87 -21.90
CA PRO A 126 0.11 12.63 -21.67
C PRO A 126 0.43 14.01 -21.08
N SER A 127 -0.36 15.03 -21.42
CA SER A 127 -0.19 16.40 -20.89
C SER A 127 -0.71 16.53 -19.44
N VAL A 128 -1.65 15.68 -19.04
CA VAL A 128 -2.16 15.63 -17.66
C VAL A 128 -1.05 15.15 -16.72
N PRO A 129 -0.71 15.90 -15.66
CA PRO A 129 0.32 15.47 -14.72
C PRO A 129 -0.12 14.25 -13.92
N TYR A 130 0.85 13.47 -13.43
CA TYR A 130 0.53 12.45 -12.47
C TYR A 130 1.39 12.48 -11.21
N VAL A 131 0.77 12.08 -10.11
CA VAL A 131 1.37 11.96 -8.80
C VAL A 131 1.37 10.49 -8.40
N CYS A 132 2.49 10.03 -7.91
CA CYS A 132 2.61 8.69 -7.34
C CYS A 132 2.29 8.74 -5.84
N VAL A 133 1.55 7.74 -5.34
CA VAL A 133 1.23 7.59 -3.90
C VAL A 133 1.56 6.17 -3.46
N GLY A 134 2.29 6.02 -2.37
CA GLY A 134 2.64 4.72 -1.79
C GLY A 134 3.88 4.78 -0.90
N HIS A 135 4.02 3.83 0.00
CA HIS A 135 5.19 3.72 0.88
C HIS A 135 6.48 3.41 0.10
N GLN A 136 6.37 2.62 -0.97
CA GLN A 136 7.50 2.19 -1.79
C GLN A 136 8.28 3.37 -2.39
N TYR A 137 7.64 4.53 -2.57
CA TYR A 137 8.33 5.74 -3.06
C TYR A 137 9.31 6.32 -2.03
N LEU A 138 9.18 5.95 -0.75
CA LEU A 138 10.15 6.28 0.28
C LEU A 138 11.50 5.59 0.04
N PHE A 139 11.53 4.43 -0.63
CA PHE A 139 12.76 3.72 -1.02
C PHE A 139 13.61 4.47 -2.07
N LEU A 140 13.08 5.55 -2.63
CA LEU A 140 13.83 6.45 -3.52
C LEU A 140 14.43 7.64 -2.78
N HIS A 141 13.98 7.91 -1.55
CA HIS A 141 14.46 9.01 -0.72
C HIS A 141 15.92 8.78 -0.30
N GLN A 142 16.77 9.82 -0.41
CA GLN A 142 18.20 9.70 -0.13
C GLN A 142 18.54 9.28 1.31
N ASN A 143 17.69 9.64 2.27
CA ASN A 143 17.87 9.34 3.69
C ASN A 143 17.10 8.09 4.15
N PHE A 144 16.55 7.29 3.23
CA PHE A 144 15.90 6.03 3.62
C PHE A 144 16.97 5.01 4.02
N GLU A 145 16.83 4.42 5.20
CA GLU A 145 17.74 3.40 5.71
C GLU A 145 17.20 2.01 5.41
N PHE A 146 17.90 1.31 4.53
CA PHE A 146 17.55 -0.07 4.13
C PHE A 146 18.01 -1.10 5.18
N PRO A 147 17.29 -2.23 5.30
CA PRO A 147 17.78 -3.37 6.08
C PRO A 147 19.05 -3.96 5.44
N ASP A 148 19.89 -4.60 6.26
CA ASP A 148 21.03 -5.38 5.77
C ASP A 148 20.55 -6.69 5.14
N LYS A 149 20.17 -6.63 3.88
CA LYS A 149 19.56 -7.71 3.08
C LYS A 149 20.19 -7.81 1.69
N ASN A 150 19.71 -8.74 0.89
CA ASN A 150 20.19 -9.00 -0.47
C ASN A 150 20.22 -7.72 -1.34
N SER A 151 21.40 -7.24 -1.63
CA SER A 151 21.61 -6.00 -2.40
C SER A 151 21.06 -6.07 -3.84
N PHE A 152 20.93 -7.26 -4.42
CA PHE A 152 20.33 -7.44 -5.75
C PHE A 152 18.81 -7.24 -5.69
N GLU A 153 18.12 -7.87 -4.74
CA GLU A 153 16.67 -7.70 -4.57
C GLU A 153 16.30 -6.26 -4.23
N LEU A 154 17.08 -5.58 -3.38
CA LEU A 154 16.91 -4.16 -3.08
C LEU A 154 17.07 -3.27 -4.33
N ARG A 155 18.07 -3.56 -5.19
CA ARG A 155 18.26 -2.83 -6.45
C ARG A 155 17.09 -3.05 -7.40
N MET A 156 16.60 -4.28 -7.50
CA MET A 156 15.43 -4.61 -8.34
C MET A 156 14.16 -3.92 -7.84
N LEU A 157 13.91 -3.92 -6.54
CA LEU A 157 12.80 -3.21 -5.92
C LEU A 157 12.86 -1.70 -6.23
N ARG A 158 14.01 -1.08 -6.02
CA ARG A 158 14.21 0.36 -6.34
C ARG A 158 14.07 0.65 -7.83
N PHE A 159 14.57 -0.24 -8.70
CA PHE A 159 14.41 -0.11 -10.15
C PHE A 159 12.93 -0.18 -10.54
N PHE A 160 12.19 -1.17 -10.04
CA PHE A 160 10.76 -1.30 -10.27
C PHE A 160 10.00 -0.04 -9.79
N THR A 161 10.30 0.42 -8.57
CA THR A 161 9.71 1.65 -8.02
C THR A 161 9.98 2.88 -8.91
N LYS A 162 11.19 3.01 -9.46
CA LYS A 162 11.50 4.08 -10.43
C LYS A 162 10.68 3.95 -11.71
N MET A 163 10.46 2.72 -12.19
CA MET A 163 9.68 2.49 -13.41
C MET A 163 8.20 2.85 -13.25
N THR A 164 7.61 2.61 -12.06
CA THR A 164 6.22 3.05 -11.78
C THR A 164 6.07 4.57 -11.75
N ALA A 165 7.19 5.30 -11.55
CA ALA A 165 7.21 6.75 -11.36
C ALA A 165 7.91 7.52 -12.50
N VAL A 166 8.15 6.88 -13.65
CA VAL A 166 8.79 7.55 -14.80
C VAL A 166 7.97 8.74 -15.24
N ARG A 167 8.60 9.94 -15.25
CA ARG A 167 7.96 11.24 -15.59
C ARG A 167 6.86 11.69 -14.64
N SER A 168 6.75 11.12 -13.44
CA SER A 168 5.83 11.64 -12.42
C SER A 168 6.21 13.08 -12.05
N SER A 169 5.20 13.93 -11.83
CA SER A 169 5.41 15.31 -11.37
C SER A 169 5.84 15.34 -9.91
N LYS A 170 5.38 14.38 -9.12
CA LYS A 170 5.63 14.30 -7.68
C LYS A 170 5.41 12.86 -7.18
N LYS A 171 6.09 12.49 -6.11
CA LYS A 171 5.89 11.24 -5.38
C LYS A 171 5.52 11.58 -3.94
N LEU A 172 4.31 11.23 -3.51
CA LEU A 172 3.88 11.31 -2.12
C LEU A 172 4.24 9.97 -1.46
N ALA A 173 5.35 9.98 -0.75
CA ALA A 173 5.86 8.80 -0.05
C ALA A 173 5.19 8.69 1.33
N LEU A 174 4.34 7.69 1.50
CA LEU A 174 3.71 7.39 2.78
C LEU A 174 4.79 6.92 3.77
N SER A 175 4.81 7.46 4.99
CA SER A 175 5.88 7.17 5.95
C SER A 175 5.37 7.09 7.38
N PHE A 176 6.04 6.26 8.20
CA PHE A 176 5.83 6.22 9.65
C PHE A 176 6.30 7.49 10.36
N ASN A 177 7.24 8.23 9.76
CA ASN A 177 7.84 9.43 10.35
C ASN A 177 7.82 10.61 9.38
N ASP A 178 7.80 11.82 9.92
CA ASP A 178 8.03 13.03 9.15
C ASP A 178 9.51 13.11 8.72
N MET A 179 9.75 13.44 7.46
CA MET A 179 11.08 13.61 6.89
C MET A 179 11.08 14.80 5.93
N GLU A 180 12.22 15.49 5.81
CA GLU A 180 12.39 16.57 4.84
C GLU A 180 12.20 16.06 3.40
N PRO A 181 11.57 16.84 2.51
CA PRO A 181 11.38 16.44 1.13
C PRO A 181 12.71 16.23 0.39
N ASP A 182 12.82 15.16 -0.39
CA ASP A 182 13.92 14.95 -1.34
C ASP A 182 13.58 15.60 -2.68
N ARG A 183 14.06 16.83 -2.88
CA ARG A 183 13.81 17.60 -4.11
C ARG A 183 14.48 16.95 -5.33
N GLY A 184 15.62 16.29 -5.17
CA GLY A 184 16.35 15.61 -6.25
C GLY A 184 15.57 14.44 -6.85
N GLN A 185 14.83 13.74 -6.01
CA GLN A 185 13.96 12.62 -6.41
C GLN A 185 12.48 13.04 -6.56
N GLN A 186 12.12 14.29 -6.30
CA GLN A 186 10.73 14.77 -6.27
C GLN A 186 9.85 13.95 -5.29
N VAL A 187 10.41 13.56 -4.16
CA VAL A 187 9.73 12.84 -3.10
C VAL A 187 9.31 13.83 -2.01
N VAL A 188 8.02 13.84 -1.71
CA VAL A 188 7.45 14.53 -0.55
C VAL A 188 6.96 13.48 0.41
N VAL A 189 7.46 13.52 1.64
CA VAL A 189 7.07 12.57 2.67
C VAL A 189 5.75 13.02 3.30
N VAL A 190 4.79 12.11 3.35
CA VAL A 190 3.45 12.37 3.88
C VAL A 190 3.02 11.26 4.84
N PRO A 191 2.08 11.53 5.76
CA PRO A 191 1.53 10.51 6.64
C PRO A 191 0.87 9.36 5.88
N PRO A 192 0.76 8.17 6.52
CA PRO A 192 -0.01 7.06 5.98
C PRO A 192 -1.47 7.44 5.73
N LEU A 193 -2.07 6.82 4.72
CA LEU A 193 -3.50 6.89 4.44
C LEU A 193 -4.23 5.90 5.36
N ILE A 194 -4.70 6.37 6.51
CA ILE A 194 -5.44 5.55 7.48
C ILE A 194 -6.93 5.69 7.23
N ARG A 195 -7.63 4.56 7.13
CA ARG A 195 -9.08 4.50 6.95
C ARG A 195 -9.83 5.22 8.08
N GLN A 196 -10.96 5.83 7.76
CA GLN A 196 -11.76 6.57 8.74
C GLN A 196 -12.25 5.66 9.86
N GLU A 197 -12.60 4.41 9.58
CA GLU A 197 -13.05 3.42 10.55
C GLU A 197 -11.98 3.18 11.64
N VAL A 198 -10.70 3.14 11.26
CA VAL A 198 -9.57 2.99 12.22
C VAL A 198 -9.49 4.21 13.15
N THR A 199 -9.73 5.41 12.61
CA THR A 199 -9.68 6.63 13.43
C THR A 199 -10.91 6.82 14.33
N ALA A 200 -12.01 6.17 14.01
CA ALA A 200 -13.27 6.23 14.74
C ALA A 200 -13.41 5.16 15.83
N ILE A 201 -12.74 3.99 15.66
CA ILE A 201 -12.84 2.89 16.62
C ILE A 201 -12.03 3.19 17.89
N GLN A 202 -12.59 2.81 19.04
CA GLN A 202 -11.87 2.89 20.30
C GLN A 202 -11.07 1.60 20.52
N PRO A 203 -9.75 1.66 20.74
CA PRO A 203 -8.98 0.47 21.04
C PRO A 203 -9.30 -0.06 22.45
N GLU A 204 -9.39 -1.37 22.57
CA GLU A 204 -9.58 -2.09 23.84
C GLU A 204 -8.36 -2.96 24.14
N GLU A 205 -8.13 -3.30 25.38
CA GLU A 205 -7.07 -4.21 25.80
C GLU A 205 -7.64 -5.61 26.06
N GLY A 206 -7.66 -6.43 24.99
CA GLY A 206 -8.08 -7.82 25.09
C GLY A 206 -6.95 -8.76 25.53
N ASN A 207 -7.26 -10.06 25.58
CA ASN A 207 -6.33 -11.10 26.04
C ASN A 207 -5.76 -11.96 24.90
N TYR A 208 -6.08 -11.67 23.64
CA TYR A 208 -5.68 -12.46 22.47
C TYR A 208 -4.67 -11.73 21.58
N ILE A 209 -3.91 -12.51 20.80
CA ILE A 209 -3.10 -11.99 19.71
C ILE A 209 -3.93 -12.05 18.44
N HIS A 210 -4.04 -10.89 17.78
CA HIS A 210 -4.59 -10.77 16.43
C HIS A 210 -3.49 -10.98 15.41
N GLY A 211 -3.73 -11.74 14.33
CA GLY A 211 -2.71 -12.00 13.32
C GLY A 211 -3.20 -11.86 11.90
N TYR A 212 -2.27 -11.57 10.98
CA TYR A 212 -2.50 -11.58 9.53
C TYR A 212 -1.34 -12.24 8.80
N MET A 213 -1.68 -13.15 7.90
CA MET A 213 -0.73 -13.82 7.01
C MET A 213 -1.09 -13.54 5.55
N VAL A 214 -0.12 -13.08 4.77
CA VAL A 214 -0.30 -12.79 3.34
C VAL A 214 -0.64 -14.08 2.53
N ASN A 215 -0.28 -15.23 3.05
CA ASN A 215 -0.67 -16.54 2.51
C ASN A 215 -0.70 -17.60 3.63
N SER A 216 -1.35 -18.71 3.37
CA SER A 216 -1.55 -19.79 4.34
C SER A 216 -0.28 -20.60 4.67
N GLY A 217 0.82 -20.42 3.93
CA GLY A 217 2.08 -21.14 4.18
C GLY A 217 2.77 -20.79 5.49
N PHE A 218 2.29 -19.75 6.19
CA PHE A 218 2.77 -19.38 7.52
C PHE A 218 1.98 -20.02 8.67
N ALA A 219 0.87 -20.73 8.38
CA ALA A 219 0.01 -21.32 9.42
C ALA A 219 0.77 -22.31 10.31
N ASP A 220 1.65 -23.14 9.71
CA ASP A 220 2.43 -24.14 10.43
C ASP A 220 3.20 -23.52 11.61
N SER A 221 3.82 -22.34 11.42
CA SER A 221 4.59 -21.70 12.49
C SER A 221 3.70 -21.12 13.61
N VAL A 222 2.45 -20.75 13.29
CA VAL A 222 1.46 -20.34 14.29
C VAL A 222 0.99 -21.56 15.09
N GLU A 223 0.74 -22.68 14.43
CA GLU A 223 0.34 -23.96 15.06
C GLU A 223 1.47 -24.55 15.92
N GLU A 224 2.73 -24.45 15.47
CA GLU A 224 3.90 -24.82 16.28
C GLU A 224 3.98 -24.02 17.57
N PHE A 225 3.83 -22.68 17.48
CA PHE A 225 3.78 -21.85 18.68
C PHE A 225 2.63 -22.25 19.59
N HIS A 226 1.43 -22.47 19.03
CA HIS A 226 0.24 -22.85 19.79
C HIS A 226 0.38 -24.18 20.49
N THR A 227 1.05 -25.15 19.87
CA THR A 227 1.35 -26.47 20.51
C THR A 227 2.15 -26.31 21.80
N ILE A 228 3.03 -25.31 21.87
CA ILE A 228 3.88 -25.04 23.06
C ILE A 228 3.14 -24.16 24.09
N TYR A 229 2.28 -23.26 23.64
CA TYR A 229 1.56 -22.27 24.46
C TYR A 229 0.04 -22.30 24.18
N PRO A 230 -0.65 -23.42 24.47
CA PRO A 230 -2.06 -23.61 24.12
C PRO A 230 -3.01 -22.67 24.90
N GLU A 231 -2.54 -22.08 25.99
CA GLU A 231 -3.32 -21.13 26.80
C GLU A 231 -3.40 -19.72 26.19
N VAL A 232 -2.58 -19.41 25.15
CA VAL A 232 -2.57 -18.08 24.52
C VAL A 232 -3.63 -18.02 23.42
N PRO A 233 -4.68 -17.17 23.55
CA PRO A 233 -5.70 -17.09 22.52
C PRO A 233 -5.17 -16.41 21.26
N LEU A 234 -5.36 -17.05 20.09
CA LEU A 234 -4.87 -16.62 18.79
C LEU A 234 -6.03 -16.50 17.79
N ARG A 235 -6.09 -15.37 17.10
CA ARG A 235 -7.07 -15.08 16.04
C ARG A 235 -6.34 -14.61 14.80
N PHE A 236 -6.07 -15.50 13.85
CA PHE A 236 -5.30 -15.21 12.65
C PHE A 236 -6.20 -15.11 11.43
N PHE A 237 -5.93 -14.13 10.57
CA PHE A 237 -6.58 -13.94 9.28
C PHE A 237 -5.65 -14.37 8.15
N TRP A 238 -6.19 -15.08 7.16
CA TRP A 238 -5.46 -15.58 6.00
C TRP A 238 -6.27 -15.45 4.70
N ASP A 239 -5.57 -15.48 3.57
CA ASP A 239 -6.17 -15.55 2.23
C ASP A 239 -6.04 -16.99 1.70
N LYS A 240 -6.72 -17.95 2.34
CA LYS A 240 -6.76 -19.34 1.91
C LYS A 240 -8.05 -19.59 1.12
N ALA A 241 -7.89 -19.77 -0.20
CA ALA A 241 -9.01 -20.16 -1.06
C ALA A 241 -9.70 -21.39 -0.50
N ASP A 242 -10.84 -21.74 -0.63
CA ASP A 242 -11.55 -22.97 -0.22
C ASP A 242 -11.56 -23.27 1.31
N ALA A 243 -11.10 -22.33 2.16
CA ALA A 243 -11.28 -22.49 3.61
C ALA A 243 -12.66 -22.00 4.05
N GLU A 244 -13.17 -22.54 5.15
CA GLU A 244 -14.37 -22.03 5.82
C GLU A 244 -14.16 -20.60 6.31
N GLU A 245 -15.24 -19.85 6.52
CA GLU A 245 -15.19 -18.49 7.06
C GLU A 245 -14.39 -18.42 8.37
N VAL A 246 -14.53 -19.45 9.21
CA VAL A 246 -13.76 -19.65 10.44
C VAL A 246 -13.30 -21.11 10.53
N THR A 247 -11.99 -21.33 10.42
CA THR A 247 -11.38 -22.64 10.69
C THR A 247 -10.93 -22.64 12.15
N ARG A 248 -11.70 -23.32 13.02
CA ARG A 248 -11.36 -23.46 14.44
C ARG A 248 -10.47 -24.69 14.62
N ILE A 249 -9.29 -24.51 15.18
CA ILE A 249 -8.38 -25.62 15.55
C ILE A 249 -8.77 -26.15 16.94
N ASP A 250 -8.96 -25.25 17.93
CA ASP A 250 -9.46 -25.56 19.25
C ASP A 250 -10.13 -24.33 19.90
N GLU A 251 -10.23 -24.28 21.24
CA GLU A 251 -10.87 -23.17 21.97
C GLU A 251 -10.06 -21.86 21.92
N THR A 252 -8.76 -21.94 21.67
CA THR A 252 -7.82 -20.83 21.77
C THR A 252 -7.18 -20.47 20.42
N LEU A 253 -7.19 -21.32 19.39
CA LEU A 253 -6.68 -21.01 18.05
C LEU A 253 -7.78 -21.08 16.99
N SER A 254 -7.95 -19.99 16.26
CA SER A 254 -8.85 -19.91 15.10
C SER A 254 -8.22 -19.11 13.95
N PHE A 255 -8.44 -19.58 12.72
CA PHE A 255 -8.11 -18.89 11.49
C PHE A 255 -9.39 -18.39 10.82
N TYR A 256 -9.36 -17.17 10.31
CA TYR A 256 -10.49 -16.48 9.70
C TYR A 256 -10.20 -16.14 8.24
N GLN A 257 -11.18 -16.26 7.38
CA GLN A 257 -11.15 -15.62 6.08
C GLN A 257 -11.12 -14.10 6.25
N ILE A 258 -10.45 -13.41 5.32
CA ILE A 258 -10.27 -11.97 5.41
C ILE A 258 -11.60 -11.25 5.19
N ASP A 259 -12.07 -10.60 6.25
CA ASP A 259 -13.18 -9.67 6.27
C ASP A 259 -12.70 -8.36 6.90
N ASP A 260 -12.92 -7.24 6.22
CA ASP A 260 -12.39 -5.93 6.61
C ASP A 260 -12.93 -5.44 7.96
N VAL A 261 -14.21 -5.67 8.26
CA VAL A 261 -14.85 -5.27 9.53
C VAL A 261 -14.38 -6.15 10.67
N LYS A 262 -14.42 -7.47 10.50
CA LYS A 262 -13.95 -8.43 11.52
C LYS A 262 -12.47 -8.26 11.82
N PHE A 263 -11.68 -8.01 10.78
CA PHE A 263 -10.25 -7.76 10.89
C PHE A 263 -9.95 -6.52 11.75
N LEU A 264 -10.60 -5.39 11.44
CA LEU A 264 -10.40 -4.15 12.17
C LEU A 264 -10.86 -4.26 13.63
N ASN A 265 -12.04 -4.83 13.87
CA ASN A 265 -12.55 -5.05 15.25
C ASN A 265 -11.62 -5.99 16.02
N GLY A 266 -11.11 -7.04 15.37
CA GLY A 266 -10.12 -7.95 15.94
C GLY A 266 -8.82 -7.25 16.31
N MET A 267 -8.33 -6.35 15.45
CA MET A 267 -7.13 -5.55 15.74
C MET A 267 -7.37 -4.55 16.88
N ALA A 268 -8.50 -3.84 16.88
CA ALA A 268 -8.83 -2.86 17.91
C ALA A 268 -8.93 -3.50 19.30
N GLY A 269 -9.51 -4.70 19.42
CA GLY A 269 -9.70 -5.42 20.67
C GLY A 269 -8.56 -6.34 21.09
N CYS A 270 -7.44 -6.44 20.34
CA CYS A 270 -6.36 -7.36 20.67
C CYS A 270 -5.39 -6.80 21.72
N ARG A 271 -4.61 -7.70 22.33
CA ARG A 271 -3.44 -7.34 23.16
C ARG A 271 -2.24 -6.96 22.32
N ALA A 272 -2.02 -7.67 21.20
CA ALA A 272 -0.88 -7.48 20.31
C ALA A 272 -1.24 -7.95 18.89
N TYR A 273 -0.50 -7.47 17.91
CA TYR A 273 -0.69 -7.80 16.49
C TYR A 273 0.53 -8.51 15.92
N ALA A 274 0.32 -9.54 15.10
CA ALA A 274 1.38 -10.27 14.39
C ALA A 274 1.08 -10.30 12.89
N THR A 275 2.05 -9.96 12.03
CA THR A 275 1.78 -9.79 10.59
C THR A 275 2.99 -10.12 9.72
N THR A 276 2.74 -10.43 8.45
CA THR A 276 3.75 -10.52 7.39
C THR A 276 4.22 -9.14 6.89
N ALA A 277 4.18 -8.11 7.73
CA ALA A 277 4.75 -6.78 7.50
C ALA A 277 4.16 -5.99 6.32
N GLY A 278 2.84 -6.05 6.10
CA GLY A 278 2.14 -5.11 5.22
C GLY A 278 2.10 -3.71 5.83
N PHE A 279 2.47 -2.68 5.04
CA PHE A 279 2.61 -1.30 5.53
C PHE A 279 1.32 -0.77 6.18
N GLU A 280 0.17 -0.92 5.52
CA GLU A 280 -1.12 -0.37 5.96
C GLU A 280 -1.53 -0.95 7.32
N SER A 281 -1.48 -2.28 7.47
CA SER A 281 -1.89 -2.94 8.71
C SER A 281 -0.98 -2.62 9.89
N ILE A 282 0.31 -2.40 9.65
CA ILE A 282 1.24 -1.91 10.69
C ILE A 282 0.85 -0.48 11.11
N CYS A 283 0.56 0.41 10.15
CA CYS A 283 0.11 1.77 10.43
C CYS A 283 -1.19 1.79 11.25
N GLU A 284 -2.15 0.94 10.91
CA GLU A 284 -3.41 0.79 11.65
C GLU A 284 -3.17 0.29 13.08
N ALA A 285 -2.32 -0.73 13.25
CA ALA A 285 -1.94 -1.25 14.57
C ALA A 285 -1.23 -0.18 15.42
N MET A 286 -0.28 0.56 14.84
CA MET A 286 0.40 1.66 15.53
C MET A 286 -0.56 2.78 15.95
N TYR A 287 -1.51 3.14 15.08
CA TYR A 287 -2.52 4.14 15.39
C TYR A 287 -3.43 3.72 16.55
N LEU A 288 -3.80 2.43 16.60
CA LEU A 288 -4.57 1.81 17.67
C LEU A 288 -3.74 1.49 18.93
N GLY A 289 -2.44 1.81 18.92
CA GLY A 289 -1.56 1.58 20.06
C GLY A 289 -1.21 0.11 20.31
N LYS A 290 -1.24 -0.74 19.28
CA LYS A 290 -0.95 -2.17 19.39
C LYS A 290 0.52 -2.46 19.08
N PRO A 291 1.25 -3.19 19.95
CA PRO A 291 2.60 -3.69 19.64
C PRO A 291 2.55 -4.73 18.51
N VAL A 292 3.54 -4.69 17.61
CA VAL A 292 3.53 -5.49 16.39
C VAL A 292 4.71 -6.46 16.34
N LEU A 293 4.46 -7.73 16.00
CA LEU A 293 5.46 -8.67 15.49
C LEU A 293 5.39 -8.69 13.96
N MET A 294 6.52 -8.47 13.31
CA MET A 294 6.64 -8.45 11.86
C MET A 294 7.46 -9.64 11.36
N VAL A 295 6.85 -10.45 10.48
CA VAL A 295 7.48 -11.64 9.86
C VAL A 295 7.48 -11.43 8.34
N PRO A 296 8.51 -10.73 7.78
CA PRO A 296 8.55 -10.40 6.35
C PRO A 296 8.63 -11.63 5.45
N ALA A 297 7.83 -11.67 4.38
CA ALA A 297 7.84 -12.74 3.38
C ALA A 297 8.70 -12.41 2.15
N HIS A 298 8.99 -11.12 1.88
CA HIS A 298 9.76 -10.67 0.72
C HIS A 298 10.43 -9.31 1.00
N ILE A 299 11.35 -8.92 0.11
CA ILE A 299 12.24 -7.76 0.28
C ILE A 299 11.52 -6.42 0.57
N GLU A 300 10.35 -6.18 -0.01
CA GLU A 300 9.56 -4.99 0.30
C GLU A 300 9.09 -5.02 1.76
N GLN A 301 8.60 -6.17 2.22
CA GLN A 301 8.18 -6.35 3.61
C GLN A 301 9.37 -6.31 4.60
N ASP A 302 10.56 -6.74 4.17
CA ASP A 302 11.79 -6.50 4.95
C ASP A 302 12.05 -5.00 5.16
N CYS A 303 11.89 -4.18 4.09
CA CYS A 303 12.01 -2.72 4.18
C CYS A 303 10.94 -2.11 5.07
N ASN A 304 9.67 -2.55 4.92
CA ASN A 304 8.56 -2.07 5.74
C ASN A 304 8.77 -2.38 7.22
N ALA A 305 9.17 -3.61 7.54
CA ALA A 305 9.42 -4.06 8.92
C ALA A 305 10.60 -3.30 9.56
N HIS A 306 11.67 -3.09 8.79
CA HIS A 306 12.85 -2.34 9.26
C HIS A 306 12.48 -0.89 9.60
N ASP A 307 11.76 -0.21 8.72
CA ASP A 307 11.32 1.18 8.93
C ASP A 307 10.30 1.28 10.08
N ALA A 308 9.34 0.36 10.15
CA ALA A 308 8.35 0.29 11.23
C ALA A 308 8.98 0.01 12.60
N MET A 309 9.97 -0.88 12.69
CA MET A 309 10.71 -1.15 13.93
C MET A 309 11.43 0.11 14.41
N ARG A 310 12.09 0.86 13.52
CA ARG A 310 12.75 2.14 13.84
C ARG A 310 11.74 3.22 14.26
N ALA A 311 10.52 3.17 13.74
CA ALA A 311 9.41 4.03 14.17
C ALA A 311 8.78 3.59 15.49
N GLY A 312 9.25 2.50 16.10
CA GLY A 312 8.75 1.99 17.38
C GLY A 312 7.45 1.19 17.29
N ALA A 313 7.11 0.63 16.11
CA ALA A 313 5.92 -0.22 15.94
C ALA A 313 6.02 -1.53 16.73
N GLY A 314 7.22 -2.14 16.75
CA GLY A 314 7.37 -3.47 17.30
C GLY A 314 8.71 -4.12 16.98
N ILE A 315 8.68 -5.43 16.83
CA ILE A 315 9.86 -6.29 16.65
C ILE A 315 9.76 -7.09 15.35
N ILE A 316 10.92 -7.51 14.81
CA ILE A 316 11.03 -8.35 13.62
C ILE A 316 11.39 -9.77 14.05
N SER A 317 10.81 -10.78 13.38
CA SER A 317 11.11 -12.19 13.57
C SER A 317 11.14 -12.90 12.21
N ASP A 318 11.81 -14.05 12.15
CA ASP A 318 11.84 -14.93 10.97
C ASP A 318 10.63 -15.89 10.92
N SER A 319 9.87 -15.99 12.01
CA SER A 319 8.69 -16.87 12.15
C SER A 319 7.65 -16.28 13.10
N PHE A 320 6.46 -16.85 13.12
CA PHE A 320 5.42 -16.52 14.09
C PHE A 320 5.64 -17.15 15.48
N ASP A 321 6.89 -17.15 15.97
CA ASP A 321 7.14 -17.32 17.41
C ASP A 321 6.66 -16.06 18.13
N LEU A 322 5.53 -16.18 18.83
CA LEU A 322 4.88 -15.02 19.47
C LEU A 322 5.41 -14.74 20.89
N LYS A 323 6.34 -15.57 21.41
CA LYS A 323 6.91 -15.37 22.75
C LYS A 323 7.65 -14.02 22.90
N PRO A 324 8.48 -13.58 21.93
CA PRO A 324 9.06 -12.24 21.97
C PRO A 324 8.02 -11.13 21.97
N LEU A 325 6.93 -11.28 21.19
CA LEU A 325 5.84 -10.31 21.15
C LEU A 325 5.13 -10.18 22.50
N LEU A 326 4.85 -11.28 23.17
CA LEU A 326 4.21 -11.29 24.50
C LEU A 326 5.06 -10.54 25.55
N ARG A 327 6.39 -10.71 25.49
CA ARG A 327 7.33 -9.96 26.35
C ARG A 327 7.37 -8.47 26.01
N PHE A 328 7.45 -8.16 24.72
CA PHE A 328 7.49 -6.78 24.23
C PHE A 328 6.20 -6.04 24.57
N ALA A 329 5.04 -6.67 24.43
CA ALA A 329 3.73 -6.08 24.76
C ALA A 329 3.64 -5.62 26.21
N GLY A 330 4.34 -6.27 27.15
CA GLY A 330 4.37 -5.88 28.56
C GLY A 330 5.12 -4.56 28.84
N THR A 331 5.96 -4.10 27.91
CA THR A 331 6.79 -2.88 28.03
C THR A 331 6.48 -1.86 26.94
N TYR A 332 5.57 -2.18 26.01
CA TYR A 332 5.26 -1.33 24.88
C TYR A 332 4.54 -0.05 25.31
N SER A 333 4.95 1.05 24.71
CA SER A 333 4.29 2.35 24.87
C SER A 333 3.89 2.88 23.50
N PRO A 334 2.60 3.20 23.28
CA PRO A 334 2.12 3.69 21.98
C PRO A 334 2.83 4.97 21.53
N ASN A 335 3.19 5.03 20.25
CA ASN A 335 3.88 6.18 19.66
C ASN A 335 2.89 7.33 19.40
N ARG A 336 2.75 8.24 20.37
CA ARG A 336 1.86 9.42 20.26
C ARG A 336 2.30 10.40 19.16
N THR A 337 3.58 10.41 18.80
CA THR A 337 4.08 11.24 17.70
C THR A 337 3.57 10.73 16.36
N PHE A 338 3.55 9.40 16.17
CA PHE A 338 2.94 8.78 15.00
C PHE A 338 1.45 9.12 14.88
N VAL A 339 0.68 9.04 15.97
CA VAL A 339 -0.75 9.41 15.94
C VAL A 339 -0.95 10.87 15.52
N ARG A 340 -0.13 11.80 16.03
CA ARG A 340 -0.19 13.22 15.60
C ARG A 340 0.22 13.39 14.13
N TRP A 341 1.21 12.64 13.67
CA TRP A 341 1.66 12.61 12.27
C TRP A 341 0.51 12.18 11.35
N VAL A 342 -0.14 11.06 11.64
CA VAL A 342 -1.32 10.57 10.89
C VAL A 342 -2.43 11.62 10.84
N ARG A 343 -2.77 12.25 11.97
CA ARG A 343 -3.83 13.28 12.03
C ARG A 343 -3.53 14.52 11.18
N SER A 344 -2.28 14.79 10.85
CA SER A 344 -1.90 15.89 9.94
C SER A 344 -2.05 15.51 8.46
N GLY A 345 -2.33 14.24 8.13
CA GLY A 345 -2.19 13.66 6.80
C GLY A 345 -3.12 14.26 5.77
N GLU A 346 -4.43 14.35 6.06
CA GLU A 346 -5.41 14.87 5.10
C GLU A 346 -5.01 16.27 4.60
N ARG A 347 -4.76 17.19 5.53
CA ARG A 347 -4.37 18.56 5.18
C ARG A 347 -3.08 18.61 4.36
N ARG A 348 -2.06 17.80 4.73
CA ARG A 348 -0.77 17.78 4.02
C ARG A 348 -0.91 17.23 2.61
N ILE A 349 -1.62 16.12 2.44
CA ILE A 349 -1.81 15.47 1.15
C ILE A 349 -2.62 16.36 0.21
N ILE A 350 -3.75 16.91 0.66
CA ILE A 350 -4.58 17.81 -0.14
C ILE A 350 -3.78 19.03 -0.59
N LEU A 351 -3.05 19.69 0.33
CA LEU A 351 -2.22 20.84 0.01
C LEU A 351 -1.18 20.52 -1.07
N GLU A 352 -0.54 19.35 -1.03
CA GLU A 352 0.46 18.94 -2.03
C GLU A 352 -0.15 18.66 -3.40
N LEU A 353 -1.38 18.15 -3.45
CA LEU A 353 -2.12 17.95 -4.70
C LEU A 353 -2.61 19.29 -5.30
N GLU A 354 -3.13 20.19 -4.48
CA GLU A 354 -3.58 21.52 -4.93
C GLU A 354 -2.43 22.42 -5.43
N LYS A 355 -1.26 22.38 -4.79
CA LYS A 355 -0.05 23.08 -5.27
C LYS A 355 0.35 22.66 -6.69
N LEU A 356 0.15 21.40 -7.04
CA LEU A 356 0.48 20.90 -8.38
C LEU A 356 -0.43 21.54 -9.44
N ALA A 357 -1.73 21.62 -9.17
CA ALA A 357 -2.68 22.24 -10.08
C ALA A 357 -2.43 23.76 -10.25
N ALA A 358 -2.15 24.47 -9.16
CA ALA A 358 -1.85 25.88 -9.20
C ALA A 358 -0.60 26.19 -10.05
N SER A 359 0.43 25.36 -9.96
CA SER A 359 1.65 25.51 -10.77
C SER A 359 1.41 25.29 -12.28
N GLN A 360 0.45 24.46 -12.66
CA GLN A 360 0.09 24.25 -14.07
C GLN A 360 -0.74 25.40 -14.65
N SER A 361 -1.70 25.91 -13.88
CA SER A 361 -2.49 27.07 -14.30
C SER A 361 -1.60 28.30 -14.56
N ALA A 362 -0.53 28.45 -13.77
CA ALA A 362 0.44 29.54 -13.98
C ALA A 362 1.28 29.35 -15.26
N ILE A 363 1.61 28.12 -15.66
CA ILE A 363 2.39 27.84 -16.88
C ILE A 363 1.51 28.07 -18.13
N THR A 364 0.24 27.69 -18.08
CA THR A 364 -0.70 27.89 -19.22
C THR A 364 -1.14 29.31 -19.41
N SER A 365 -0.99 30.18 -18.41
CA SER A 365 -1.35 31.61 -18.47
C SER A 365 -0.23 32.54 -18.98
N ILE A 366 0.95 32.02 -19.30
CA ILE A 366 2.01 32.81 -19.93
C ILE A 366 1.62 33.04 -21.40
N PRO A 367 1.38 34.31 -21.87
CA PRO A 367 1.06 34.57 -23.25
C PRO A 367 2.23 34.12 -24.14
N THR A 368 1.96 33.31 -25.16
CA THR A 368 2.89 33.08 -26.25
C THR A 368 3.14 34.46 -26.94
N PHE A 369 4.29 35.06 -26.71
CA PHE A 369 4.72 36.20 -27.49
C PHE A 369 4.94 35.71 -28.92
N THR A 370 3.94 35.88 -29.75
CA THR A 370 4.08 35.80 -31.22
C THR A 370 5.01 36.96 -31.62
N ASN A 371 6.26 36.63 -31.95
CA ASN A 371 7.17 37.57 -32.59
C ASN A 371 6.55 37.99 -33.94
N TYR A 372 5.91 39.16 -33.96
CA TYR A 372 5.72 39.92 -35.22
C TYR A 372 7.09 40.43 -35.61
N LEU A 373 7.73 39.82 -36.61
CA LEU A 373 8.77 40.50 -37.39
C LEU A 373 8.08 41.49 -38.30
N PRO A 374 8.39 42.80 -38.26
CA PRO A 374 7.96 43.71 -39.29
C PRO A 374 8.74 43.49 -40.58
N ILE A 375 8.04 43.51 -41.70
CA ILE A 375 8.56 43.46 -43.08
C ILE A 375 9.32 44.76 -43.36
#